data_83b72ab28987d691167c1320ef83cc07
#
_entry.id   83b72ab28987d691167c1320ef83cc07
#
_cell.length_a   1.000
_cell.length_b   1.000
_cell.length_c   1.000
_cell.angle_alpha   90.00
_cell.angle_beta   90.00
_cell.angle_gamma   90.00
#
_symmetry.space_group_name_H-M   'P 1'
#
loop_
_entity.id
_entity.type
_entity.pdbx_description
1 polymer ?
#
loop_
_entity_poly.entity_id
_entity_poly.type
_entity_poly.pdbx_seq_one_letter_code
_entity_poly.pdbx_strand_id
1 'polypeptide(L)'
;MTAHSNASPSPRVTSRPFQSDADWWRLRSLLVETVPLMPPCFNWDVRRLDGKRFYDPNPDQNPAWQTQVQLWEIHDGRLVGAVNHEGPGDAHLQIHPDFRYLEEEMIAWAEETLAAPVENGAERALEMVVYEYDALRQHLLEQRGYEKTPFWGSTRHMRLGYRPLAQPMLADGYTLRTTDPEDLADCRQIAAILNAAFNRTFHNAEEYQTFTRLAPCFHRDLDLVVVTPDGNFGAYVGIPYDETNRRAIFEPVCTHPDHRRKGLAQALMHEGLLRLKALGSVDVTVDTGDMEAANALYTSIGFTEAYKGYSWRKVMSW
;
A
#
# COMPACT_ATOMS: atom_id res chain seq x y z
N MET A 1 49.92 12.27 11.57
CA MET A 1 49.40 11.58 10.36
C MET A 1 47.89 11.78 10.34
N THR A 2 47.45 12.77 9.62
CA THR A 2 46.01 13.07 9.44
C THR A 2 45.47 12.19 8.32
N ALA A 3 44.64 11.24 8.69
CA ALA A 3 43.90 10.42 7.72
C ALA A 3 42.87 11.32 7.01
N HIS A 4 43.15 11.69 5.78
CA HIS A 4 42.14 12.27 4.89
C HIS A 4 41.12 11.13 4.55
N SER A 5 39.94 11.26 5.12
CA SER A 5 38.78 10.51 4.67
C SER A 5 38.46 10.92 3.22
N ASN A 6 38.83 10.11 2.25
CA ASN A 6 38.36 10.21 0.88
C ASN A 6 36.87 9.78 0.86
N ALA A 7 35.97 10.66 1.26
CA ALA A 7 34.58 10.54 0.94
C ALA A 7 34.47 10.70 -0.60
N SER A 8 34.12 9.65 -1.30
CA SER A 8 33.76 9.75 -2.71
C SER A 8 32.65 10.81 -2.85
N PRO A 9 32.73 11.72 -3.84
CA PRO A 9 31.69 12.72 -4.03
C PRO A 9 30.35 12.01 -4.21
N SER A 10 29.32 12.50 -3.53
CA SER A 10 27.96 11.99 -3.70
C SER A 10 27.59 11.98 -5.20
N PRO A 11 26.97 10.92 -5.71
CA PRO A 11 26.64 10.85 -7.13
C PRO A 11 25.74 12.04 -7.49
N ARG A 12 25.99 12.62 -8.66
CA ARG A 12 25.14 13.70 -9.19
C ARG A 12 23.73 13.14 -9.45
N VAL A 13 22.75 13.73 -8.79
CA VAL A 13 21.32 13.38 -8.96
C VAL A 13 20.64 14.47 -9.78
N THR A 14 19.71 14.08 -10.64
CA THR A 14 18.83 14.97 -11.41
C THR A 14 17.40 14.54 -11.24
N SER A 15 16.46 15.48 -11.28
CA SER A 15 15.05 15.16 -11.23
C SER A 15 14.35 15.47 -12.56
N ARG A 16 13.32 14.68 -12.86
CA ARG A 16 12.46 14.86 -14.06
C ARG A 16 11.06 14.33 -13.82
N PRO A 17 10.06 14.82 -14.58
CA PRO A 17 8.72 14.22 -14.59
C PRO A 17 8.71 12.76 -15.04
N PHE A 18 7.70 12.02 -14.60
CA PHE A 18 7.35 10.72 -15.14
C PHE A 18 6.97 10.84 -16.62
N GLN A 19 7.43 9.94 -17.49
CA GLN A 19 7.29 10.07 -18.94
C GLN A 19 6.66 8.84 -19.62
N SER A 20 6.86 7.65 -19.08
CA SER A 20 6.50 6.43 -19.80
C SER A 20 6.26 5.23 -18.87
N ASP A 21 5.73 4.16 -19.46
CA ASP A 21 5.57 2.88 -18.82
C ASP A 21 6.87 2.31 -18.24
N ALA A 22 8.00 2.57 -18.89
CA ALA A 22 9.31 2.18 -18.35
C ALA A 22 9.60 2.82 -16.98
N ASP A 23 9.13 4.05 -16.74
CA ASP A 23 9.28 4.71 -15.46
C ASP A 23 8.44 4.06 -14.35
N TRP A 24 7.27 3.53 -14.71
CA TRP A 24 6.46 2.77 -13.77
C TRP A 24 7.21 1.51 -13.29
N TRP A 25 7.81 0.74 -14.21
CA TRP A 25 8.60 -0.44 -13.87
C TRP A 25 9.84 -0.10 -13.05
N ARG A 26 10.49 1.02 -13.33
CA ARG A 26 11.64 1.49 -12.55
C ARG A 26 11.24 1.92 -11.13
N LEU A 27 10.10 2.61 -10.99
CA LEU A 27 9.54 2.94 -9.68
C LEU A 27 9.18 1.67 -8.91
N ARG A 28 8.53 0.72 -9.56
CA ARG A 28 8.24 -0.58 -8.96
C ARG A 28 9.51 -1.32 -8.51
N SER A 29 10.56 -1.27 -9.32
CA SER A 29 11.86 -1.87 -8.97
C SER A 29 12.48 -1.19 -7.75
N LEU A 30 12.43 0.13 -7.64
CA LEU A 30 12.87 0.87 -6.45
C LEU A 30 12.11 0.42 -5.19
N LEU A 31 10.78 0.25 -5.28
CA LEU A 31 9.98 -0.23 -4.15
C LEU A 31 10.43 -1.64 -3.71
N VAL A 32 10.58 -2.58 -4.66
CA VAL A 32 11.04 -3.95 -4.39
C VAL A 32 12.44 -3.96 -3.79
N GLU A 33 13.38 -3.21 -4.37
CA GLU A 33 14.78 -3.13 -3.93
C GLU A 33 14.92 -2.62 -2.49
N THR A 34 14.07 -1.68 -2.11
CA THR A 34 14.18 -1.01 -0.79
C THR A 34 13.50 -1.74 0.36
N VAL A 35 12.65 -2.73 0.08
CA VAL A 35 11.97 -3.52 1.12
C VAL A 35 12.93 -4.12 2.16
N PRO A 36 14.03 -4.79 1.78
CA PRO A 36 14.96 -5.38 2.77
C PRO A 36 15.87 -4.36 3.45
N LEU A 37 15.92 -3.13 2.96
CA LEU A 37 16.84 -2.09 3.43
C LEU A 37 16.22 -1.17 4.48
N MET A 38 14.91 -1.15 4.60
CA MET A 38 14.16 -0.18 5.40
C MET A 38 13.13 -0.90 6.30
N PRO A 39 12.70 -0.24 7.40
CA PRO A 39 11.55 -0.70 8.16
C PRO A 39 10.30 -0.82 7.28
N PRO A 40 9.34 -1.70 7.62
CA PRO A 40 8.08 -1.78 6.92
C PRO A 40 7.41 -0.42 6.75
N CYS A 41 6.79 -0.20 5.61
CA CYS A 41 6.03 1.02 5.29
C CYS A 41 6.85 2.30 5.11
N PHE A 42 8.17 2.21 5.05
CA PHE A 42 9.01 3.37 4.73
C PHE A 42 8.71 3.90 3.31
N ASN A 43 8.69 3.01 2.35
CA ASN A 43 8.17 3.24 1.01
C ASN A 43 6.83 2.50 0.86
N TRP A 44 6.09 2.80 -0.19
CA TRP A 44 4.88 2.07 -0.54
C TRP A 44 5.16 0.57 -0.71
N ASP A 45 4.19 -0.23 -0.32
CA ASP A 45 4.10 -1.60 -0.79
C ASP A 45 3.81 -1.62 -2.31
N VAL A 46 4.35 -2.59 -3.03
CA VAL A 46 4.14 -2.73 -4.48
C VAL A 46 2.66 -2.80 -4.86
N ARG A 47 1.82 -3.34 -3.97
CA ARG A 47 0.37 -3.40 -4.15
C ARG A 47 -0.24 -2.01 -4.37
N ARG A 48 0.24 -0.97 -3.65
CA ARG A 48 -0.28 0.39 -3.82
C ARG A 48 0.03 0.94 -5.20
N LEU A 49 1.26 0.75 -5.67
CA LEU A 49 1.66 1.17 -7.01
C LEU A 49 0.92 0.38 -8.09
N ASP A 50 0.86 -0.95 -7.95
CA ASP A 50 0.13 -1.83 -8.88
C ASP A 50 -1.36 -1.46 -8.89
N GLY A 51 -1.96 -1.13 -7.74
CA GLY A 51 -3.33 -0.65 -7.63
C GLY A 51 -3.58 0.65 -8.38
N LYS A 52 -2.65 1.61 -8.33
CA LYS A 52 -2.79 2.88 -9.07
C LYS A 52 -2.84 2.70 -10.58
N ARG A 53 -2.20 1.64 -11.09
CA ARG A 53 -2.17 1.37 -12.53
C ARG A 53 -3.28 0.43 -12.98
N PHE A 54 -3.51 -0.65 -12.27
CA PHE A 54 -4.29 -1.79 -12.76
C PHE A 54 -5.68 -1.91 -12.14
N TYR A 55 -6.03 -1.08 -11.17
CA TYR A 55 -7.39 -0.97 -10.64
C TYR A 55 -8.29 -0.07 -11.49
N ASP A 56 -7.82 0.40 -12.65
CA ASP A 56 -8.59 1.15 -13.62
C ASP A 56 -8.93 0.21 -14.81
N PRO A 57 -10.19 0.07 -15.22
CA PRO A 57 -10.55 -0.69 -16.43
C PRO A 57 -9.85 -0.17 -17.71
N ASN A 58 -9.27 1.01 -17.64
CA ASN A 58 -8.48 1.60 -18.72
C ASN A 58 -7.14 2.15 -18.21
N PRO A 59 -6.20 1.28 -17.76
CA PRO A 59 -4.96 1.69 -17.11
C PRO A 59 -4.07 2.59 -17.95
N ASP A 60 -4.15 2.47 -19.30
CA ASP A 60 -3.35 3.31 -20.21
C ASP A 60 -3.91 4.73 -20.35
N GLN A 61 -5.11 4.99 -19.87
CA GLN A 61 -5.82 6.26 -19.95
C GLN A 61 -6.00 6.96 -18.60
N ASN A 62 -5.23 6.62 -17.59
CA ASN A 62 -5.19 7.39 -16.34
C ASN A 62 -4.01 8.40 -16.35
N PRO A 63 -4.02 9.43 -17.22
CA PRO A 63 -2.91 10.36 -17.36
C PRO A 63 -2.77 11.29 -16.15
N ALA A 64 -3.83 11.47 -15.37
CA ALA A 64 -3.82 12.43 -14.26
C ALA A 64 -2.79 12.06 -13.18
N TRP A 65 -2.71 10.78 -12.80
CA TRP A 65 -1.72 10.36 -11.80
C TRP A 65 -0.29 10.52 -12.30
N GLN A 66 0.01 10.09 -13.51
CA GLN A 66 1.36 10.11 -14.09
C GLN A 66 1.90 11.52 -14.26
N THR A 67 1.04 12.50 -14.54
CA THR A 67 1.44 13.89 -14.74
C THR A 67 1.89 14.60 -13.45
N GLN A 68 1.61 14.00 -12.30
CA GLN A 68 1.92 14.53 -10.97
C GLN A 68 2.91 13.62 -10.22
N VAL A 69 3.81 12.96 -10.96
CA VAL A 69 4.89 12.14 -10.41
C VAL A 69 6.23 12.68 -10.86
N GLN A 70 7.14 12.89 -9.93
CA GLN A 70 8.52 13.32 -10.18
C GLN A 70 9.49 12.22 -9.78
N LEU A 71 10.55 12.06 -10.55
CA LEU A 71 11.58 11.03 -10.39
C LEU A 71 12.94 11.67 -10.15
N TRP A 72 13.75 11.04 -9.29
CA TRP A 72 15.15 11.42 -9.02
C TRP A 72 16.08 10.29 -9.45
N GLU A 73 17.04 10.61 -10.30
CA GLU A 73 17.92 9.64 -10.95
C GLU A 73 19.39 10.03 -10.79
N ILE A 74 20.26 9.05 -10.60
CA ILE A 74 21.71 9.26 -10.72
C ILE A 74 22.14 9.21 -12.19
N HIS A 75 23.35 9.64 -12.47
CA HIS A 75 23.88 9.85 -13.83
C HIS A 75 23.89 8.60 -14.73
N ASP A 76 23.87 7.40 -14.16
CA ASP A 76 23.77 6.12 -14.89
C ASP A 76 22.33 5.71 -15.23
N GLY A 77 21.36 6.55 -14.85
CA GLY A 77 19.94 6.32 -15.06
C GLY A 77 19.24 5.50 -13.99
N ARG A 78 19.91 5.10 -12.91
CA ARG A 78 19.26 4.41 -11.79
C ARG A 78 18.32 5.36 -11.06
N LEU A 79 17.08 4.92 -10.84
CA LEU A 79 16.10 5.64 -10.04
C LEU A 79 16.43 5.49 -8.55
N VAL A 80 16.50 6.60 -7.83
CA VAL A 80 16.83 6.62 -6.39
C VAL A 80 15.77 7.29 -5.54
N GLY A 81 14.81 7.97 -6.17
CA GLY A 81 13.67 8.57 -5.48
C GLY A 81 12.52 8.89 -6.43
N ALA A 82 11.33 8.99 -5.87
CA ALA A 82 10.15 9.48 -6.55
C ALA A 82 9.20 10.16 -5.56
N VAL A 83 8.46 11.16 -6.02
CA VAL A 83 7.31 11.72 -5.31
C VAL A 83 6.07 11.44 -6.14
N ASN A 84 5.04 10.95 -5.48
CA ASN A 84 3.74 10.64 -6.07
C ASN A 84 2.62 10.96 -5.08
N HIS A 85 1.38 10.86 -5.51
CA HIS A 85 0.18 11.11 -4.69
C HIS A 85 -0.82 9.96 -4.77
N GLU A 86 -1.78 9.91 -3.85
CA GLU A 86 -2.98 9.06 -3.92
C GLU A 86 -4.23 9.86 -4.28
N GLY A 87 -4.29 11.11 -3.83
CA GLY A 87 -5.39 12.03 -4.10
C GLY A 87 -4.94 13.48 -4.11
N PRO A 88 -5.86 14.44 -4.31
CA PRO A 88 -5.53 15.86 -4.28
C PRO A 88 -5.04 16.29 -2.89
N GLY A 89 -3.91 16.99 -2.84
CA GLY A 89 -3.37 17.56 -1.60
C GLY A 89 -2.63 16.57 -0.71
N ASP A 90 -2.27 15.40 -1.21
CA ASP A 90 -1.35 14.49 -0.52
C ASP A 90 -0.05 14.24 -1.28
N ALA A 91 0.99 13.80 -0.58
CA ALA A 91 2.25 13.41 -1.19
C ALA A 91 2.90 12.24 -0.45
N HIS A 92 3.52 11.36 -1.24
CA HIS A 92 4.28 10.21 -0.77
C HIS A 92 5.68 10.22 -1.39
N LEU A 93 6.70 10.11 -0.53
CA LEU A 93 8.10 10.01 -0.93
C LEU A 93 8.51 8.54 -0.97
N GLN A 94 8.95 8.09 -2.14
CA GLN A 94 9.59 6.80 -2.34
C GLN A 94 11.08 7.05 -2.51
N ILE A 95 11.95 6.49 -1.67
CA ILE A 95 13.36 6.83 -1.71
C ILE A 95 14.25 5.67 -1.28
N HIS A 96 15.38 5.52 -1.97
CA HIS A 96 16.43 4.61 -1.53
C HIS A 96 17.13 5.19 -0.27
N PRO A 97 17.42 4.38 0.77
CA PRO A 97 17.93 4.87 2.04
C PRO A 97 19.23 5.68 1.95
N ASP A 98 20.11 5.36 1.03
CA ASP A 98 21.38 6.06 0.84
C ASP A 98 21.20 7.49 0.27
N PHE A 99 20.01 7.83 -0.20
CA PHE A 99 19.71 9.11 -0.86
C PHE A 99 18.75 9.99 -0.04
N ARG A 100 18.55 9.69 1.23
CA ARG A 100 17.63 10.43 2.10
C ARG A 100 17.93 11.93 2.22
N TYR A 101 19.13 12.35 1.86
CA TYR A 101 19.50 13.77 1.78
C TYR A 101 18.72 14.55 0.71
N LEU A 102 18.03 13.87 -0.20
CA LEU A 102 17.14 14.46 -1.22
C LEU A 102 15.74 14.78 -0.68
N GLU A 103 15.36 14.28 0.49
CA GLU A 103 13.98 14.41 1.00
C GLU A 103 13.55 15.88 1.13
N GLU A 104 14.44 16.80 1.45
CA GLU A 104 14.12 18.23 1.53
C GLU A 104 13.72 18.80 0.16
N GLU A 105 14.48 18.48 -0.90
CA GLU A 105 14.17 18.85 -2.28
C GLU A 105 12.86 18.21 -2.75
N MET A 106 12.64 16.95 -2.42
CA MET A 106 11.44 16.21 -2.77
C MET A 106 10.19 16.80 -2.11
N ILE A 107 10.29 17.19 -0.83
CA ILE A 107 9.19 17.86 -0.11
C ILE A 107 8.91 19.24 -0.72
N ALA A 108 9.95 20.01 -1.07
CA ALA A 108 9.79 21.31 -1.72
C ALA A 108 9.04 21.18 -3.06
N TRP A 109 9.40 20.21 -3.89
CA TRP A 109 8.70 19.93 -5.12
C TRP A 109 7.23 19.55 -4.88
N ALA A 110 6.96 18.71 -3.86
CA ALA A 110 5.59 18.31 -3.50
C ALA A 110 4.73 19.51 -3.07
N GLU A 111 5.30 20.45 -2.29
CA GLU A 111 4.62 21.68 -1.87
C GLU A 111 4.22 22.57 -3.05
N GLU A 112 5.09 22.65 -4.07
CA GLU A 112 4.82 23.42 -5.28
C GLU A 112 3.76 22.78 -6.17
N THR A 113 3.82 21.44 -6.31
CA THR A 113 3.09 20.73 -7.39
C THR A 113 1.82 20.03 -6.90
N LEU A 114 1.84 19.47 -5.68
CA LEU A 114 0.78 18.57 -5.20
C LEU A 114 -0.18 19.23 -4.19
N ALA A 115 0.20 20.38 -3.63
CA ALA A 115 -0.69 21.06 -2.69
C ALA A 115 -2.01 21.46 -3.38
N ALA A 116 -3.13 21.10 -2.76
CA ALA A 116 -4.48 21.34 -3.29
C ALA A 116 -5.21 22.45 -2.54
N PRO A 117 -6.17 23.15 -3.20
CA PRO A 117 -6.97 24.18 -2.56
C PRO A 117 -7.71 23.63 -1.33
N VAL A 118 -7.74 24.40 -0.24
CA VAL A 118 -8.66 24.17 0.88
C VAL A 118 -10.04 24.71 0.56
N GLU A 119 -11.06 24.36 1.37
CA GLU A 119 -12.47 24.65 1.09
C GLU A 119 -12.78 26.12 0.72
N ASN A 120 -12.05 27.08 1.26
CA ASN A 120 -12.27 28.51 0.96
C ASN A 120 -11.56 28.99 -0.33
N GLY A 121 -10.73 28.14 -0.94
CA GLY A 121 -9.97 28.45 -2.15
C GLY A 121 -8.89 29.54 -2.02
N ALA A 122 -8.74 30.14 -0.84
CA ALA A 122 -7.75 31.19 -0.59
C ALA A 122 -6.37 30.65 -0.24
N GLU A 123 -6.32 29.42 0.22
CA GLU A 123 -5.11 28.69 0.63
C GLU A 123 -5.06 27.33 -0.01
N ARG A 124 -3.89 26.71 0.02
CA ARG A 124 -3.67 25.32 -0.39
C ARG A 124 -3.04 24.54 0.75
N ALA A 125 -3.25 23.22 0.78
CA ALA A 125 -2.67 22.36 1.79
C ALA A 125 -2.01 21.15 1.17
N LEU A 126 -0.97 20.68 1.85
CA LEU A 126 -0.31 19.41 1.55
C LEU A 126 -0.28 18.54 2.80
N GLU A 127 -0.53 17.25 2.61
CA GLU A 127 -0.55 16.26 3.67
C GLU A 127 0.42 15.13 3.34
N MET A 128 1.15 14.65 4.35
CA MET A 128 2.08 13.53 4.24
C MET A 128 1.92 12.60 5.43
N VAL A 129 1.94 11.29 5.21
CA VAL A 129 1.95 10.31 6.29
C VAL A 129 3.39 9.95 6.63
N VAL A 130 3.77 10.09 7.90
CA VAL A 130 5.11 9.74 8.42
C VAL A 130 4.99 8.82 9.61
N TYR A 131 5.74 7.73 9.59
CA TYR A 131 5.75 6.73 10.64
C TYR A 131 6.57 7.18 11.86
N GLU A 132 6.18 6.73 13.06
CA GLU A 132 6.79 7.14 14.34
C GLU A 132 8.31 6.88 14.40
N TYR A 133 8.79 5.87 13.71
CA TYR A 133 10.22 5.54 13.68
C TYR A 133 11.05 6.49 12.79
N ASP A 134 10.42 7.27 11.90
CA ASP A 134 11.13 8.12 10.94
C ASP A 134 11.38 9.53 11.50
N ALA A 135 12.27 9.62 12.48
CA ALA A 135 12.61 10.88 13.13
C ALA A 135 13.21 11.92 12.18
N LEU A 136 13.94 11.48 11.13
CA LEU A 136 14.50 12.41 10.15
C LEU A 136 13.41 13.13 9.37
N ARG A 137 12.46 12.38 8.80
CA ARG A 137 11.37 12.98 8.01
C ARG A 137 10.46 13.83 8.90
N GLN A 138 10.15 13.37 10.13
CA GLN A 138 9.40 14.20 11.08
C GLN A 138 10.10 15.55 11.33
N HIS A 139 11.39 15.53 11.58
CA HIS A 139 12.17 16.76 11.80
C HIS A 139 12.18 17.68 10.58
N LEU A 140 12.35 17.14 9.37
CA LEU A 140 12.27 17.92 8.13
C LEU A 140 10.91 18.59 7.95
N LEU A 141 9.82 17.87 8.23
CA LEU A 141 8.48 18.43 8.14
C LEU A 141 8.23 19.52 9.19
N GLU A 142 8.68 19.33 10.44
CA GLU A 142 8.61 20.34 11.49
C GLU A 142 9.34 21.64 11.08
N GLN A 143 10.55 21.52 10.58
CA GLN A 143 11.33 22.68 10.11
C GLN A 143 10.66 23.42 8.94
N ARG A 144 9.89 22.71 8.13
CA ARG A 144 9.13 23.28 7.01
C ARG A 144 7.74 23.79 7.40
N GLY A 145 7.38 23.71 8.69
CA GLY A 145 6.10 24.24 9.21
C GLY A 145 4.91 23.31 9.03
N TYR A 146 5.12 22.01 8.89
CA TYR A 146 4.04 21.03 8.99
C TYR A 146 3.67 20.81 10.46
N GLU A 147 2.40 20.57 10.69
CA GLU A 147 1.85 20.19 11.99
C GLU A 147 1.37 18.75 11.96
N LYS A 148 1.75 17.98 12.97
CA LYS A 148 1.27 16.61 13.17
C LYS A 148 -0.20 16.64 13.54
N THR A 149 -1.04 15.95 12.78
CA THR A 149 -2.47 15.85 13.04
C THR A 149 -2.80 14.70 13.99
N PRO A 150 -4.00 14.67 14.61
CA PRO A 150 -4.44 13.52 15.39
C PRO A 150 -4.77 12.28 14.55
N PHE A 151 -4.93 12.42 13.22
CA PHE A 151 -5.21 11.30 12.32
C PHE A 151 -3.99 10.39 12.19
N TRP A 152 -4.22 9.10 12.31
CA TRP A 152 -3.19 8.09 12.19
C TRP A 152 -3.71 6.78 11.59
N GLY A 153 -2.79 6.04 10.98
CA GLY A 153 -2.98 4.66 10.57
C GLY A 153 -1.90 3.77 11.15
N SER A 154 -2.07 2.49 11.05
CA SER A 154 -1.11 1.50 11.52
C SER A 154 -0.96 0.38 10.50
N THR A 155 0.28 0.07 10.14
CA THR A 155 0.59 -1.19 9.48
C THR A 155 0.99 -2.20 10.54
N ARG A 156 0.23 -3.28 10.62
CA ARG A 156 0.54 -4.41 11.48
C ARG A 156 1.36 -5.43 10.72
N HIS A 157 2.31 -6.02 11.40
CA HIS A 157 3.29 -6.93 10.80
C HIS A 157 3.37 -8.25 11.57
N MET A 158 3.58 -9.33 10.84
CA MET A 158 3.80 -10.66 11.39
C MET A 158 4.89 -11.38 10.60
N ARG A 159 5.91 -11.87 11.31
CA ARG A 159 6.91 -12.78 10.74
C ARG A 159 6.37 -14.21 10.78
N LEU A 160 6.31 -14.86 9.63
CA LEU A 160 5.76 -16.20 9.53
C LEU A 160 6.69 -17.26 10.15
N GLY A 161 7.94 -17.33 9.72
CA GLY A 161 8.92 -18.25 10.29
C GLY A 161 8.39 -19.67 10.51
N TYR A 162 8.77 -20.27 11.63
CA TYR A 162 8.33 -21.61 12.05
C TYR A 162 7.11 -21.62 12.98
N ARG A 163 6.49 -20.48 13.22
CA ARG A 163 5.33 -20.40 14.14
C ARG A 163 4.21 -21.34 13.66
N PRO A 164 3.53 -22.03 14.61
CA PRO A 164 2.32 -22.77 14.29
C PRO A 164 1.22 -21.79 13.87
N LEU A 165 0.48 -22.15 12.82
CA LEU A 165 -0.66 -21.39 12.31
C LEU A 165 -1.94 -22.15 12.64
N ALA A 166 -2.98 -21.40 13.01
CA ALA A 166 -4.29 -21.97 13.26
C ALA A 166 -4.93 -22.43 11.92
N GLN A 167 -5.76 -23.48 12.00
CA GLN A 167 -6.57 -23.93 10.87
C GLN A 167 -7.78 -22.99 10.71
N PRO A 168 -8.23 -22.74 9.47
CA PRO A 168 -9.43 -21.98 9.23
C PRO A 168 -10.66 -22.71 9.81
N MET A 169 -11.51 -21.99 10.52
CA MET A 169 -12.78 -22.51 11.04
C MET A 169 -13.92 -21.69 10.44
N LEU A 170 -14.85 -22.36 9.79
CA LEU A 170 -16.04 -21.75 9.19
C LEU A 170 -17.30 -22.08 9.98
N ALA A 171 -18.25 -21.18 9.98
CA ALA A 171 -19.59 -21.45 10.45
C ALA A 171 -20.30 -22.47 9.53
N ASP A 172 -21.29 -23.17 10.05
CA ASP A 172 -22.03 -24.20 9.33
C ASP A 172 -22.66 -23.64 8.03
N GLY A 173 -22.52 -24.38 6.96
CA GLY A 173 -23.05 -24.02 5.64
C GLY A 173 -22.20 -23.04 4.83
N TYR A 174 -21.13 -22.46 5.41
CA TYR A 174 -20.19 -21.63 4.67
C TYR A 174 -19.05 -22.48 4.11
N THR A 175 -18.55 -22.10 2.94
CA THR A 175 -17.40 -22.75 2.30
C THR A 175 -16.34 -21.73 1.90
N LEU A 176 -15.06 -22.17 1.84
CA LEU A 176 -13.94 -21.33 1.46
C LEU A 176 -13.36 -21.82 0.13
N ARG A 177 -13.09 -20.90 -0.78
CA ARG A 177 -12.40 -21.16 -2.05
C ARG A 177 -11.57 -19.97 -2.52
N THR A 178 -10.79 -20.18 -3.57
CA THR A 178 -10.24 -19.07 -4.37
C THR A 178 -11.33 -18.48 -5.25
N THR A 179 -11.16 -17.22 -5.62
CA THR A 179 -11.94 -16.59 -6.70
C THR A 179 -11.59 -17.19 -8.04
N ASP A 180 -12.46 -17.02 -9.01
CA ASP A 180 -12.14 -17.23 -10.42
C ASP A 180 -12.24 -15.89 -11.19
N PRO A 181 -11.09 -15.20 -11.43
CA PRO A 181 -11.10 -13.92 -12.14
C PRO A 181 -11.52 -14.03 -13.61
N GLU A 182 -11.59 -15.24 -14.18
CA GLU A 182 -12.13 -15.46 -15.52
C GLU A 182 -13.67 -15.64 -15.52
N ASP A 183 -14.25 -15.94 -14.35
CA ASP A 183 -15.71 -15.97 -14.20
C ASP A 183 -16.24 -14.55 -13.86
N LEU A 184 -16.99 -13.98 -14.79
CA LEU A 184 -17.60 -12.67 -14.62
C LEU A 184 -18.61 -12.62 -13.44
N ALA A 185 -19.19 -13.76 -13.05
CA ALA A 185 -20.06 -13.82 -11.88
C ALA A 185 -19.27 -13.60 -10.59
N ASP A 186 -18.09 -14.22 -10.46
CA ASP A 186 -17.17 -13.97 -9.33
C ASP A 186 -16.70 -12.51 -9.32
N CYS A 187 -16.29 -11.97 -10.45
CA CYS A 187 -15.87 -10.56 -10.54
C CYS A 187 -16.97 -9.60 -10.07
N ARG A 188 -18.22 -9.84 -10.44
CA ARG A 188 -19.37 -9.04 -9.98
C ARG A 188 -19.61 -9.19 -8.47
N GLN A 189 -19.46 -10.38 -7.93
CA GLN A 189 -19.60 -10.63 -6.50
C GLN A 189 -18.48 -9.95 -5.69
N ILE A 190 -17.24 -9.93 -6.20
CA ILE A 190 -16.13 -9.17 -5.59
C ILE A 190 -16.46 -7.67 -5.56
N ALA A 191 -16.88 -7.10 -6.69
CA ALA A 191 -17.29 -5.70 -6.73
C ALA A 191 -18.44 -5.39 -5.74
N ALA A 192 -19.44 -6.27 -5.68
CA ALA A 192 -20.58 -6.12 -4.78
C ALA A 192 -20.16 -6.16 -3.30
N ILE A 193 -19.30 -7.11 -2.90
CA ILE A 193 -18.86 -7.22 -1.50
C ILE A 193 -17.95 -6.06 -1.10
N LEU A 194 -17.08 -5.56 -1.98
CA LEU A 194 -16.27 -4.37 -1.75
C LEU A 194 -17.14 -3.14 -1.53
N ASN A 195 -18.13 -2.93 -2.39
CA ASN A 195 -19.08 -1.83 -2.25
C ASN A 195 -19.87 -1.93 -0.95
N ALA A 196 -20.40 -3.09 -0.60
CA ALA A 196 -21.19 -3.31 0.62
C ALA A 196 -20.34 -3.16 1.90
N ALA A 197 -19.16 -3.75 1.93
CA ALA A 197 -18.32 -3.77 3.12
C ALA A 197 -17.74 -2.40 3.49
N PHE A 198 -17.39 -1.60 2.48
CA PHE A 198 -16.75 -0.29 2.65
C PHE A 198 -17.69 0.90 2.41
N ASN A 199 -18.99 0.64 2.23
CA ASN A 199 -19.99 1.66 1.93
C ASN A 199 -19.60 2.52 0.70
N ARG A 200 -19.29 1.84 -0.40
CA ARG A 200 -18.87 2.42 -1.68
C ARG A 200 -19.86 2.03 -2.79
N THR A 201 -19.76 2.68 -3.94
CA THR A 201 -20.65 2.43 -5.10
C THR A 201 -19.91 2.36 -6.43
N PHE A 202 -18.59 2.50 -6.41
CA PHE A 202 -17.79 2.66 -7.64
C PHE A 202 -17.09 1.39 -8.09
N HIS A 203 -16.94 0.37 -7.23
CA HIS A 203 -16.31 -0.90 -7.65
C HIS A 203 -17.19 -1.62 -8.67
N ASN A 204 -16.57 -2.15 -9.71
CA ASN A 204 -17.19 -2.89 -10.78
C ASN A 204 -16.36 -4.15 -11.14
N ALA A 205 -16.96 -5.04 -11.95
CA ALA A 205 -16.33 -6.31 -12.30
C ALA A 205 -15.08 -6.13 -13.18
N GLU A 206 -15.12 -5.15 -14.07
CA GLU A 206 -14.04 -4.86 -15.02
C GLU A 206 -12.78 -4.36 -14.33
N GLU A 207 -12.93 -3.52 -13.31
CA GLU A 207 -11.85 -3.04 -12.46
C GLU A 207 -11.11 -4.21 -11.80
N TYR A 208 -11.85 -5.11 -11.14
CA TYR A 208 -11.27 -6.28 -10.50
C TYR A 208 -10.60 -7.20 -11.53
N GLN A 209 -11.25 -7.48 -12.65
CA GLN A 209 -10.72 -8.35 -13.70
C GLN A 209 -9.43 -7.77 -14.33
N THR A 210 -9.37 -6.45 -14.51
CA THR A 210 -8.18 -5.77 -15.02
C THR A 210 -7.02 -5.94 -14.05
N PHE A 211 -7.24 -5.69 -12.77
CA PHE A 211 -6.23 -5.87 -11.73
C PHE A 211 -5.69 -7.30 -11.68
N THR A 212 -6.57 -8.30 -11.64
CA THR A 212 -6.17 -9.72 -11.54
C THR A 212 -5.40 -10.23 -12.75
N ARG A 213 -5.63 -9.65 -13.92
CA ARG A 213 -4.93 -10.03 -15.17
C ARG A 213 -3.58 -9.33 -15.33
N LEU A 214 -3.44 -8.10 -14.86
CA LEU A 214 -2.32 -7.23 -15.21
C LEU A 214 -1.39 -6.91 -14.04
N ALA A 215 -1.88 -6.91 -12.79
CA ALA A 215 -1.08 -6.52 -11.64
C ALA A 215 -0.03 -7.58 -11.27
N PRO A 216 1.27 -7.26 -11.29
CA PRO A 216 2.32 -8.24 -10.98
C PRO A 216 2.29 -8.78 -9.56
N CYS A 217 1.64 -8.08 -8.63
CA CYS A 217 1.49 -8.53 -7.24
C CYS A 217 0.30 -9.48 -7.03
N PHE A 218 -0.55 -9.68 -8.06
CA PHE A 218 -1.69 -10.59 -7.95
C PHE A 218 -1.24 -12.05 -8.00
N HIS A 219 -1.75 -12.86 -7.08
CA HIS A 219 -1.51 -14.30 -7.04
C HIS A 219 -2.84 -15.04 -6.84
N ARG A 220 -3.23 -15.85 -7.84
CA ARG A 220 -4.55 -16.50 -7.88
C ARG A 220 -4.87 -17.33 -6.63
N ASP A 221 -3.89 -18.09 -6.12
CA ASP A 221 -4.10 -18.92 -4.94
C ASP A 221 -4.21 -18.14 -3.64
N LEU A 222 -3.92 -16.84 -3.67
CA LEU A 222 -3.97 -15.92 -2.53
C LEU A 222 -5.18 -14.98 -2.57
N ASP A 223 -6.12 -15.22 -3.46
CA ASP A 223 -7.34 -14.43 -3.63
C ASP A 223 -8.54 -15.25 -3.17
N LEU A 224 -9.03 -14.99 -1.95
CA LEU A 224 -9.82 -15.93 -1.17
C LEU A 224 -11.21 -15.37 -0.83
N VAL A 225 -12.24 -16.20 -0.99
CA VAL A 225 -13.61 -15.86 -0.60
C VAL A 225 -14.23 -16.92 0.30
N VAL A 226 -15.13 -16.48 1.16
CA VAL A 226 -16.10 -17.35 1.83
C VAL A 226 -17.42 -17.23 1.09
N VAL A 227 -17.92 -18.37 0.63
CA VAL A 227 -19.23 -18.51 -0.01
C VAL A 227 -20.28 -18.85 1.05
N THR A 228 -21.39 -18.13 1.05
CA THR A 228 -22.53 -18.31 1.94
C THR A 228 -23.40 -19.49 1.51
N PRO A 229 -24.34 -19.99 2.36
CA PRO A 229 -25.24 -21.09 2.00
C PRO A 229 -26.12 -20.82 0.76
N ASP A 230 -26.39 -19.57 0.44
CA ASP A 230 -27.15 -19.13 -0.73
C ASP A 230 -26.28 -18.80 -1.96
N GLY A 231 -24.96 -19.09 -1.89
CA GLY A 231 -24.04 -18.97 -3.02
C GLY A 231 -23.41 -17.60 -3.22
N ASN A 232 -23.70 -16.62 -2.36
CA ASN A 232 -23.10 -15.28 -2.43
C ASN A 232 -21.74 -15.20 -1.70
N PHE A 233 -20.98 -14.13 -1.91
CA PHE A 233 -19.75 -13.91 -1.16
C PHE A 233 -20.03 -13.22 0.19
N GLY A 234 -19.73 -13.92 1.28
CA GLY A 234 -19.88 -13.41 2.64
C GLY A 234 -18.66 -12.71 3.20
N ALA A 235 -17.47 -13.08 2.74
CA ALA A 235 -16.20 -12.41 3.06
C ALA A 235 -15.21 -12.55 1.89
N TYR A 236 -14.28 -11.60 1.79
CA TYR A 236 -13.22 -11.58 0.79
C TYR A 236 -11.91 -11.10 1.39
N VAL A 237 -10.83 -11.75 1.00
CA VAL A 237 -9.46 -11.37 1.33
C VAL A 237 -8.59 -11.49 0.09
N GLY A 238 -8.08 -10.39 -0.40
CA GLY A 238 -7.00 -10.35 -1.38
C GLY A 238 -5.66 -10.31 -0.67
N ILE A 239 -4.68 -11.04 -1.20
CA ILE A 239 -3.33 -11.10 -0.60
C ILE A 239 -2.29 -10.88 -1.71
N PRO A 240 -2.06 -9.64 -2.13
CA PRO A 240 -0.96 -9.28 -3.00
C PRO A 240 0.38 -9.79 -2.48
N TYR A 241 1.23 -10.29 -3.39
CA TYR A 241 2.47 -10.96 -3.03
C TYR A 241 3.66 -10.41 -3.81
N ASP A 242 4.69 -10.00 -3.10
CA ASP A 242 6.01 -9.69 -3.66
C ASP A 242 6.88 -10.95 -3.61
N GLU A 243 6.98 -11.63 -4.75
CA GLU A 243 7.75 -12.87 -4.87
C GLU A 243 9.24 -12.66 -4.59
N THR A 244 9.80 -11.51 -4.99
CA THR A 244 11.22 -11.20 -4.81
C THR A 244 11.60 -11.16 -3.34
N ASN A 245 10.81 -10.48 -2.55
CA ASN A 245 11.04 -10.33 -1.11
C ASN A 245 10.31 -11.41 -0.29
N ARG A 246 9.49 -12.25 -0.92
CA ARG A 246 8.64 -13.26 -0.28
C ARG A 246 7.77 -12.65 0.82
N ARG A 247 7.14 -11.55 0.49
CA ARG A 247 6.35 -10.71 1.38
C ARG A 247 4.95 -10.50 0.85
N ALA A 248 3.97 -10.47 1.74
CA ALA A 248 2.57 -10.26 1.39
C ALA A 248 1.92 -9.15 2.21
N ILE A 249 0.81 -8.63 1.70
CA ILE A 249 -0.09 -7.76 2.45
C ILE A 249 -1.52 -8.31 2.35
N PHE A 250 -2.25 -8.35 3.47
CA PHE A 250 -3.69 -8.61 3.46
C PHE A 250 -4.43 -7.33 3.09
N GLU A 251 -4.81 -7.21 1.84
CA GLU A 251 -5.55 -6.04 1.34
C GLU A 251 -6.29 -6.34 0.03
N PRO A 252 -7.62 -6.26 0.04
CA PRO A 252 -8.49 -5.89 1.14
C PRO A 252 -8.78 -7.05 2.10
N VAL A 253 -9.25 -6.73 3.30
CA VAL A 253 -9.89 -7.67 4.22
C VAL A 253 -11.30 -7.17 4.49
N CYS A 254 -12.33 -7.87 4.03
CA CYS A 254 -13.70 -7.41 4.21
C CYS A 254 -14.70 -8.54 4.46
N THR A 255 -15.81 -8.18 5.09
CA THR A 255 -16.96 -9.07 5.34
C THR A 255 -18.24 -8.29 5.03
N HIS A 256 -19.13 -8.92 4.25
CA HIS A 256 -20.43 -8.36 3.94
C HIS A 256 -21.18 -8.01 5.25
N PRO A 257 -21.85 -6.86 5.35
CA PRO A 257 -22.52 -6.43 6.57
C PRO A 257 -23.39 -7.50 7.23
N ASP A 258 -24.19 -8.23 6.45
CA ASP A 258 -25.13 -9.25 6.93
C ASP A 258 -24.44 -10.55 7.42
N HIS A 259 -23.15 -10.71 7.13
CA HIS A 259 -22.37 -11.90 7.49
C HIS A 259 -21.27 -11.62 8.52
N ARG A 260 -21.25 -10.41 9.11
CA ARG A 260 -20.30 -10.04 10.16
C ARG A 260 -20.49 -10.86 11.43
N ARG A 261 -19.46 -10.90 12.29
CA ARG A 261 -19.44 -11.58 13.61
C ARG A 261 -19.57 -13.12 13.55
N LYS A 262 -19.29 -13.72 12.41
CA LYS A 262 -19.29 -15.17 12.17
C LYS A 262 -17.88 -15.77 11.97
N GLY A 263 -16.82 -14.99 12.21
CA GLY A 263 -15.43 -15.45 12.08
C GLY A 263 -14.93 -15.60 10.63
N LEU A 264 -15.69 -15.15 9.61
CA LEU A 264 -15.38 -15.43 8.21
C LEU A 264 -14.05 -14.81 7.75
N ALA A 265 -13.80 -13.53 8.07
CA ALA A 265 -12.52 -12.89 7.76
C ALA A 265 -11.35 -13.57 8.48
N GLN A 266 -11.53 -13.99 9.73
CA GLN A 266 -10.53 -14.75 10.48
C GLN A 266 -10.18 -16.07 9.80
N ALA A 267 -11.17 -16.81 9.32
CA ALA A 267 -10.99 -18.07 8.59
C ALA A 267 -10.19 -17.85 7.29
N LEU A 268 -10.56 -16.81 6.51
CA LEU A 268 -9.81 -16.44 5.30
C LEU A 268 -8.36 -16.06 5.58
N MET A 269 -8.13 -15.28 6.63
CA MET A 269 -6.76 -14.89 6.99
C MET A 269 -5.93 -16.10 7.48
N HIS A 270 -6.51 -17.03 8.24
CA HIS A 270 -5.82 -18.26 8.60
C HIS A 270 -5.44 -19.10 7.38
N GLU A 271 -6.38 -19.29 6.44
CA GLU A 271 -6.10 -19.99 5.18
C GLU A 271 -5.02 -19.28 4.37
N GLY A 272 -5.12 -17.94 4.23
CA GLY A 272 -4.10 -17.14 3.55
C GLY A 272 -2.71 -17.31 4.16
N LEU A 273 -2.61 -17.30 5.49
CA LEU A 273 -1.34 -17.54 6.19
C LEU A 273 -0.77 -18.94 5.95
N LEU A 274 -1.61 -19.97 5.88
CA LEU A 274 -1.17 -21.33 5.54
C LEU A 274 -0.62 -21.41 4.12
N ARG A 275 -1.30 -20.78 3.16
CA ARG A 275 -0.85 -20.71 1.75
C ARG A 275 0.44 -19.91 1.62
N LEU A 276 0.53 -18.74 2.26
CA LEU A 276 1.75 -17.94 2.29
C LEU A 276 2.95 -18.71 2.86
N LYS A 277 2.72 -19.47 3.94
CA LYS A 277 3.77 -20.31 4.50
C LYS A 277 4.21 -21.42 3.54
N ALA A 278 3.30 -22.03 2.80
CA ALA A 278 3.59 -23.03 1.78
C ALA A 278 4.39 -22.42 0.60
N LEU A 279 4.15 -21.16 0.24
CA LEU A 279 4.93 -20.39 -0.75
C LEU A 279 6.30 -19.95 -0.22
N GLY A 280 6.60 -20.15 1.06
CA GLY A 280 7.85 -19.73 1.69
C GLY A 280 7.90 -18.23 1.99
N SER A 281 6.75 -17.58 2.14
CA SER A 281 6.69 -16.18 2.58
C SER A 281 7.38 -16.01 3.93
N VAL A 282 8.13 -14.94 4.09
CA VAL A 282 8.90 -14.64 5.30
C VAL A 282 8.13 -13.76 6.28
N ASP A 283 7.36 -12.83 5.76
CA ASP A 283 6.53 -11.95 6.56
C ASP A 283 5.26 -11.49 5.82
N VAL A 284 4.35 -10.91 6.58
CA VAL A 284 3.08 -10.41 6.07
C VAL A 284 2.63 -9.20 6.86
N THR A 285 2.00 -8.25 6.16
CA THR A 285 1.44 -7.03 6.74
C THR A 285 -0.07 -6.93 6.54
N VAL A 286 -0.69 -6.04 7.28
CA VAL A 286 -2.07 -5.59 7.08
C VAL A 286 -2.21 -4.15 7.57
N ASP A 287 -2.83 -3.29 6.77
CA ASP A 287 -3.06 -1.89 7.13
C ASP A 287 -4.41 -1.71 7.83
N THR A 288 -4.45 -0.81 8.81
CA THR A 288 -5.67 -0.46 9.54
C THR A 288 -5.57 0.96 10.11
N GLY A 289 -6.73 1.57 10.36
CA GLY A 289 -6.85 2.78 11.16
C GLY A 289 -7.11 2.46 12.64
N ASP A 290 -7.88 3.30 13.28
CA ASP A 290 -8.30 3.20 14.69
C ASP A 290 -9.48 2.25 14.94
N MET A 291 -9.92 1.51 13.94
CA MET A 291 -11.06 0.57 14.03
C MET A 291 -10.79 -0.56 15.02
N GLU A 292 -11.44 -0.52 16.17
CA GLU A 292 -11.26 -1.47 17.27
C GLU A 292 -11.45 -2.94 16.82
N ALA A 293 -12.51 -3.22 16.06
CA ALA A 293 -12.83 -4.59 15.63
C ALA A 293 -11.75 -5.18 14.71
N ALA A 294 -11.21 -4.39 13.77
CA ALA A 294 -10.14 -4.81 12.88
C ALA A 294 -8.84 -5.04 13.66
N ASN A 295 -8.51 -4.11 14.56
CA ASN A 295 -7.33 -4.22 15.41
C ASN A 295 -7.38 -5.44 16.33
N ALA A 296 -8.54 -5.75 16.91
CA ALA A 296 -8.75 -6.95 17.73
C ALA A 296 -8.59 -8.24 16.90
N LEU A 297 -9.16 -8.27 15.69
CA LEU A 297 -9.00 -9.39 14.75
C LEU A 297 -7.52 -9.64 14.44
N TYR A 298 -6.78 -8.63 13.99
CA TYR A 298 -5.38 -8.78 13.60
C TYR A 298 -4.50 -9.20 14.79
N THR A 299 -4.73 -8.64 15.97
CA THR A 299 -4.04 -9.07 17.20
C THR A 299 -4.32 -10.55 17.52
N SER A 300 -5.57 -11.01 17.40
CA SER A 300 -5.96 -12.40 17.67
C SER A 300 -5.30 -13.40 16.72
N ILE A 301 -5.05 -13.00 15.46
CA ILE A 301 -4.36 -13.81 14.45
C ILE A 301 -2.85 -13.86 14.70
N GLY A 302 -2.29 -12.81 15.35
CA GLY A 302 -0.87 -12.75 15.70
C GLY A 302 -0.08 -11.66 15.02
N PHE A 303 -0.73 -10.65 14.43
CA PHE A 303 -0.09 -9.41 13.97
C PHE A 303 0.24 -8.54 15.20
N THR A 304 1.36 -8.81 15.85
CA THR A 304 1.72 -8.19 17.14
C THR A 304 2.64 -6.99 17.02
N GLU A 305 3.43 -6.91 15.94
CA GLU A 305 4.21 -5.72 15.62
C GLU A 305 3.29 -4.69 14.95
N ALA A 306 3.45 -3.42 15.31
CA ALA A 306 2.67 -2.33 14.73
C ALA A 306 3.56 -1.12 14.45
N TYR A 307 3.46 -0.59 13.24
CA TYR A 307 4.12 0.63 12.80
C TYR A 307 3.06 1.70 12.64
N LYS A 308 3.08 2.71 13.50
CA LYS A 308 2.07 3.76 13.51
C LYS A 308 2.54 4.95 12.69
N GLY A 309 1.72 5.35 11.72
CA GLY A 309 1.94 6.52 10.88
C GLY A 309 0.96 7.63 11.23
N TYR A 310 1.44 8.87 11.27
CA TYR A 310 0.63 10.06 11.50
C TYR A 310 0.60 10.91 10.25
N SER A 311 -0.53 11.55 10.03
CA SER A 311 -0.63 12.60 9.03
C SER A 311 0.03 13.89 9.53
N TRP A 312 0.79 14.53 8.64
CA TRP A 312 1.43 15.83 8.82
C TRP A 312 0.90 16.76 7.76
N ARG A 313 0.37 17.90 8.18
CA ARG A 313 -0.31 18.83 7.29
C ARG A 313 0.31 20.22 7.37
N LYS A 314 0.45 20.86 6.21
CA LYS A 314 0.86 22.25 6.08
C LYS A 314 -0.16 22.99 5.23
N VAL A 315 -0.59 24.16 5.71
CA VAL A 315 -1.40 25.11 4.96
C VAL A 315 -0.52 26.23 4.44
N MET A 316 -0.68 26.62 3.20
CA MET A 316 0.17 27.58 2.51
C MET A 316 -0.70 28.60 1.75
N SER A 317 -0.26 29.87 1.68
CA SER A 317 -0.80 30.82 0.72
C SER A 317 -0.42 30.45 -0.71
N TRP A 318 -1.18 30.96 -1.68
CA TRP A 318 -0.87 30.82 -3.10
C TRP A 318 0.41 31.57 -3.48
#